data_027f1956f9e6100c33e32a43a3d93bd5
#
_entry.id   027f1956f9e6100c33e32a43a3d93bd5
#
_cell.length_a   1.000
_cell.length_b   1.000
_cell.length_c   1.000
_cell.angle_alpha   90.00
_cell.angle_beta   90.00
_cell.angle_gamma   90.00
#
_symmetry.space_group_name_H-M   'P 1'
#
loop_
_entity.id
_entity.type
_entity.pdbx_description
1 polymer ?
#
loop_
_entity_poly.entity_id
_entity_poly.type
_entity_poly.pdbx_seq_one_letter_code
_entity_poly.pdbx_strand_id
1 'polypeptide(L)'
;MPHQPPNSPLGAFLEALGEAQIKCILIGSMAAIRQGAPLMTVDYGFWVRLPERQYVKILAIVQKQGGTILARTLYELRDGTQVNAIFQPDGLDSFEIEFRRSPAGELEGQPVRILPLKRVIASKRAAGRDKDLAALPVLERTLRLAQRLKAPPPRRRKKERRLK
;
A
#
# COMPACT_ATOMS: atom_id res chain seq x y z
N MET A 1 10.37 25.86 8.64
CA MET A 1 9.44 25.31 9.61
C MET A 1 10.16 24.31 10.46
N PRO A 2 10.09 24.41 11.79
CA PRO A 2 10.65 23.36 12.62
C PRO A 2 9.96 22.05 12.31
N HIS A 3 10.75 21.01 12.15
CA HIS A 3 10.25 19.67 11.91
C HIS A 3 9.45 19.20 13.14
N GLN A 4 8.17 18.93 12.95
CA GLN A 4 7.36 18.33 14.01
C GLN A 4 7.62 16.82 14.03
N PRO A 5 7.99 16.25 15.17
CA PRO A 5 8.20 14.81 15.26
C PRO A 5 6.90 14.05 14.93
N PRO A 6 7.01 12.87 14.35
CA PRO A 6 5.83 12.06 14.02
C PRO A 6 5.02 11.72 15.28
N ASN A 7 3.71 11.80 15.16
CA ASN A 7 2.78 11.57 16.28
C ASN A 7 2.55 10.08 16.60
N SER A 8 3.04 9.17 15.76
CA SER A 8 2.82 7.73 15.92
C SER A 8 4.09 6.93 15.64
N PRO A 9 4.20 5.72 16.22
CA PRO A 9 5.29 4.80 15.89
C PRO A 9 5.38 4.46 14.40
N LEU A 10 4.26 4.32 13.69
CA LEU A 10 4.26 4.09 12.25
C LEU A 10 4.81 5.30 11.48
N GLY A 11 4.41 6.50 11.86
CA GLY A 11 4.96 7.73 11.30
C GLY A 11 6.46 7.84 11.53
N ALA A 12 6.94 7.52 12.73
CA ALA A 12 8.35 7.50 13.07
C ALA A 12 9.14 6.46 12.25
N PHE A 13 8.56 5.29 12.03
CA PHE A 13 9.14 4.24 11.19
C PHE A 13 9.29 4.72 9.74
N LEU A 14 8.25 5.30 9.16
CA LEU A 14 8.28 5.82 7.79
C LEU A 14 9.28 6.98 7.64
N GLU A 15 9.33 7.88 8.61
CA GLU A 15 10.31 8.96 8.63
C GLU A 15 11.74 8.42 8.65
N ALA A 16 12.01 7.42 9.48
CA ALA A 16 13.33 6.82 9.59
C ALA A 16 13.74 6.10 8.28
N LEU A 17 12.79 5.45 7.58
CA LEU A 17 13.06 4.91 6.24
C LEU A 17 13.46 6.03 5.27
N GLY A 18 12.76 7.15 5.28
CA GLY A 18 13.06 8.30 4.45
C GLY A 18 14.43 8.90 4.74
N GLU A 19 14.79 9.06 6.00
CA GLU A 19 16.13 9.54 6.44
C GLU A 19 17.24 8.59 6.03
N ALA A 20 16.97 7.28 6.03
CA ALA A 20 17.91 6.27 5.54
C ALA A 20 17.91 6.14 4.01
N GLN A 21 17.14 6.98 3.31
CA GLN A 21 16.97 6.95 1.85
C GLN A 21 16.45 5.60 1.31
N ILE A 22 15.63 4.93 2.10
CA ILE A 22 14.94 3.70 1.72
C ILE A 22 13.56 4.06 1.22
N LYS A 23 13.35 4.03 -0.08
CA LYS A 23 12.03 4.21 -0.69
C LYS A 23 11.13 3.03 -0.40
N CYS A 24 9.84 3.28 -0.24
CA CYS A 24 8.86 2.22 -0.05
C CYS A 24 7.53 2.53 -0.73
N ILE A 25 6.76 1.47 -0.95
CA ILE A 25 5.40 1.52 -1.47
C ILE A 25 4.51 0.78 -0.48
N LEU A 26 3.41 1.39 -0.04
CA LEU A 26 2.38 0.68 0.70
C LEU A 26 1.69 -0.29 -0.24
N ILE A 27 1.70 -1.57 0.10
CA ILE A 27 1.13 -2.65 -0.71
C ILE A 27 0.12 -3.48 0.10
N GLY A 28 -0.42 -4.51 -0.50
CA GLY A 28 -1.27 -5.48 0.17
C GLY A 28 -2.65 -4.95 0.57
N SER A 29 -3.24 -5.58 1.57
CA SER A 29 -4.60 -5.27 2.00
C SER A 29 -4.77 -3.83 2.50
N MET A 30 -3.78 -3.28 3.17
CA MET A 30 -3.87 -1.89 3.65
C MET A 30 -3.88 -0.89 2.48
N ALA A 31 -3.14 -1.14 1.42
CA ALA A 31 -3.22 -0.32 0.20
C ALA A 31 -4.62 -0.39 -0.42
N ALA A 32 -5.23 -1.56 -0.44
CA ALA A 32 -6.61 -1.74 -0.92
C ALA A 32 -7.64 -1.02 -0.04
N ILE A 33 -7.49 -1.11 1.28
CA ILE A 33 -8.36 -0.42 2.25
C ILE A 33 -8.28 1.08 2.05
N ARG A 34 -7.11 1.62 1.83
CA ARG A 34 -6.90 3.05 1.55
C ARG A 34 -7.61 3.52 0.27
N GLN A 35 -7.97 2.60 -0.60
CA GLN A 35 -8.70 2.86 -1.85
C GLN A 35 -10.17 2.40 -1.79
N GLY A 36 -10.68 2.16 -0.60
CA GLY A 36 -12.09 1.90 -0.35
C GLY A 36 -12.49 0.43 -0.27
N ALA A 37 -11.55 -0.52 -0.29
CA ALA A 37 -11.88 -1.93 -0.14
C ALA A 37 -12.39 -2.24 1.29
N PRO A 38 -13.54 -2.89 1.43
CA PRO A 38 -14.10 -3.26 2.73
C PRO A 38 -13.42 -4.54 3.24
N LEU A 39 -12.15 -4.44 3.57
CA LEU A 39 -11.34 -5.50 4.16
C LEU A 39 -10.91 -5.11 5.57
N MET A 40 -10.53 -6.11 6.35
CA MET A 40 -9.85 -5.93 7.62
C MET A 40 -8.45 -6.54 7.55
N THR A 41 -7.49 -5.82 8.08
CA THR A 41 -6.12 -6.29 8.24
C THR A 41 -5.50 -5.62 9.46
N VAL A 42 -4.51 -6.27 10.06
CA VAL A 42 -3.82 -5.76 11.26
C VAL A 42 -2.40 -5.28 10.93
N ASP A 43 -1.89 -5.57 9.76
CA ASP A 43 -0.52 -5.28 9.36
C ASP A 43 -0.45 -4.35 8.15
N TYR A 44 0.60 -3.55 8.15
CA TYR A 44 0.99 -2.70 7.03
C TYR A 44 2.10 -3.40 6.25
N GLY A 45 1.85 -3.72 4.99
CA GLY A 45 2.87 -4.24 4.08
C GLY A 45 3.54 -3.10 3.33
N PHE A 46 4.87 -3.00 3.43
CA PHE A 46 5.65 -2.05 2.67
C PHE A 46 6.65 -2.78 1.77
N TRP A 47 6.57 -2.52 0.50
CA TRP A 47 7.61 -2.92 -0.42
C TRP A 47 8.76 -1.93 -0.30
N VAL A 48 9.88 -2.38 0.19
CA VAL A 48 11.07 -1.54 0.42
C VAL A 48 12.07 -1.72 -0.70
N ARG A 49 12.61 -0.59 -1.18
CA ARG A 49 13.69 -0.62 -2.16
C ARG A 49 15.03 -0.81 -1.45
N LEU A 50 15.29 -2.05 -1.12
CA LEU A 50 16.50 -2.45 -0.41
C LEU A 50 16.84 -3.88 -0.81
N PRO A 51 18.12 -4.20 -1.10
CA PRO A 51 18.51 -5.60 -1.26
C PRO A 51 18.17 -6.40 -0.02
N GLU A 52 17.56 -7.56 -0.18
CA GLU A 52 17.11 -8.39 0.96
C GLU A 52 18.24 -8.69 1.95
N ARG A 53 19.46 -8.89 1.46
CA ARG A 53 20.65 -9.09 2.30
C ARG A 53 20.94 -7.92 3.27
N GLN A 54 20.36 -6.74 2.99
CA GLN A 54 20.51 -5.56 3.84
C GLN A 54 19.33 -5.34 4.79
N TYR A 55 18.50 -6.34 5.01
CA TYR A 55 17.33 -6.27 5.89
C TYR A 55 17.69 -5.81 7.31
N VAL A 56 18.90 -6.00 7.76
CA VAL A 56 19.37 -5.56 9.07
C VAL A 56 19.26 -4.05 9.27
N LYS A 57 19.27 -3.26 8.18
CA LYS A 57 19.04 -1.80 8.27
C LYS A 57 17.65 -1.48 8.79
N ILE A 58 16.66 -2.27 8.41
CA ILE A 58 15.28 -2.10 8.90
C ILE A 58 15.18 -2.59 10.35
N LEU A 59 15.82 -3.71 10.69
CA LEU A 59 15.87 -4.19 12.07
C LEU A 59 16.45 -3.14 13.01
N ALA A 60 17.51 -2.46 12.60
CA ALA A 60 18.13 -1.39 13.38
C ALA A 60 17.17 -0.23 13.64
N ILE A 61 16.38 0.17 12.64
CA ILE A 61 15.36 1.21 12.78
C ILE A 61 14.30 0.77 13.80
N VAL A 62 13.77 -0.44 13.67
CA VAL A 62 12.73 -0.97 14.56
C VAL A 62 13.23 -1.03 16.00
N GLN A 63 14.43 -1.56 16.22
CA GLN A 63 15.03 -1.68 17.55
C GLN A 63 15.27 -0.32 18.19
N LYS A 64 15.82 0.63 17.44
CA LYS A 64 16.08 1.99 17.92
C LYS A 64 14.80 2.68 18.38
N GLN A 65 13.67 2.37 17.77
CA GLN A 65 12.37 2.95 18.11
C GLN A 65 11.59 2.15 19.16
N GLY A 66 12.19 1.16 19.78
CA GLY A 66 11.58 0.35 20.83
C GLY A 66 10.56 -0.68 20.33
N GLY A 67 10.61 -1.03 19.05
CA GLY A 67 9.80 -2.08 18.48
C GLY A 67 10.37 -3.49 18.72
N THR A 68 9.57 -4.48 18.42
CA THR A 68 9.91 -5.91 18.57
C THR A 68 10.04 -6.57 17.19
N ILE A 69 11.09 -7.33 17.00
CA ILE A 69 11.29 -8.13 15.80
C ILE A 69 10.62 -9.49 16.01
N LEU A 70 9.51 -9.74 15.27
CA LEU A 70 8.77 -11.00 15.32
C LEU A 70 9.34 -12.04 14.35
N ALA A 71 9.81 -11.57 13.20
CA ALA A 71 10.48 -12.36 12.19
C ALA A 71 11.39 -11.43 11.37
N ARG A 72 12.19 -11.99 10.46
CA ARG A 72 13.09 -11.21 9.61
C ARG A 72 12.39 -10.06 8.85
N THR A 73 11.14 -10.24 8.50
CA THR A 73 10.34 -9.28 7.73
C THR A 73 9.09 -8.78 8.45
N LEU A 74 8.84 -9.23 9.68
CA LEU A 74 7.66 -8.87 10.46
C LEU A 74 8.07 -8.22 11.78
N TYR A 75 7.54 -7.05 12.03
CA TYR A 75 7.88 -6.23 13.19
C TYR A 75 6.62 -5.77 13.89
N GLU A 76 6.71 -5.63 15.20
CA GLU A 76 5.69 -4.97 16.00
C GLU A 76 6.27 -3.67 16.54
N LEU A 77 5.65 -2.55 16.18
CA LEU A 77 6.05 -1.24 16.67
C LEU A 77 5.62 -1.08 18.14
N ARG A 78 6.12 -0.04 18.80
CA ARG A 78 5.92 0.18 20.23
C ARG A 78 4.45 0.22 20.68
N ASP A 79 3.54 0.64 19.80
CA ASP A 79 2.09 0.71 20.07
C ASP A 79 1.32 -0.56 19.65
N GLY A 80 2.00 -1.60 19.22
CA GLY A 80 1.39 -2.83 18.73
C GLY A 80 1.10 -2.86 17.21
N THR A 81 1.36 -1.78 16.50
CA THR A 81 1.22 -1.76 15.03
C THR A 81 2.16 -2.76 14.39
N GLN A 82 1.63 -3.64 13.55
CA GLN A 82 2.44 -4.62 12.84
C GLN A 82 2.84 -4.10 11.45
N VAL A 83 4.11 -4.26 11.13
CA VAL A 83 4.71 -3.88 9.86
C VAL A 83 5.39 -5.08 9.23
N ASN A 84 5.09 -5.32 7.97
CA ASN A 84 5.74 -6.35 7.16
C ASN A 84 6.58 -5.69 6.07
N ALA A 85 7.88 -5.92 6.07
CA ALA A 85 8.77 -5.46 5.01
C ALA A 85 8.85 -6.52 3.91
N ILE A 86 8.53 -6.13 2.70
CA ILE A 86 8.48 -7.01 1.53
C ILE A 86 9.55 -6.54 0.55
N PHE A 87 10.36 -7.49 0.08
CA PHE A 87 11.48 -7.21 -0.83
C PHE A 87 11.17 -7.57 -2.28
N GLN A 88 10.36 -8.60 -2.48
CA GLN A 88 9.98 -9.11 -3.81
C GLN A 88 8.53 -9.56 -3.80
N PRO A 89 7.57 -8.63 -3.96
CA PRO A 89 6.17 -9.01 -4.07
C PRO A 89 5.89 -9.75 -5.38
N ASP A 90 4.99 -10.72 -5.32
CA ASP A 90 4.59 -11.49 -6.48
C ASP A 90 3.76 -10.66 -7.46
N GLY A 91 3.88 -10.97 -8.75
CA GLY A 91 3.01 -10.44 -9.81
C GLY A 91 3.18 -8.96 -10.13
N LEU A 92 4.22 -8.33 -9.64
CA LEU A 92 4.52 -6.93 -9.90
C LEU A 92 5.74 -6.77 -10.81
N ASP A 93 5.82 -5.62 -11.48
CA ASP A 93 6.98 -5.20 -12.25
C ASP A 93 8.12 -4.78 -11.31
N SER A 94 9.19 -4.18 -11.83
CA SER A 94 10.27 -3.66 -10.99
C SER A 94 9.77 -2.58 -10.04
N PHE A 95 10.50 -2.39 -8.92
CA PHE A 95 10.17 -1.34 -7.95
C PHE A 95 10.03 0.03 -8.62
N GLU A 96 10.95 0.40 -9.49
CA GLU A 96 10.96 1.70 -10.16
C GLU A 96 9.70 1.91 -11.02
N ILE A 97 9.26 0.89 -11.74
CA ILE A 97 8.05 0.95 -12.56
C ILE A 97 6.82 1.11 -11.67
N GLU A 98 6.68 0.25 -10.66
CA GLU A 98 5.52 0.29 -9.76
C GLU A 98 5.51 1.58 -8.90
N PHE A 99 6.67 2.07 -8.49
CA PHE A 99 6.80 3.32 -7.75
C PHE A 99 6.28 4.51 -8.56
N ARG A 100 6.63 4.60 -9.82
CA ARG A 100 6.13 5.66 -10.73
C ARG A 100 4.63 5.57 -10.96
N ARG A 101 4.08 4.36 -11.00
CA ARG A 101 2.63 4.12 -11.16
C ARG A 101 1.85 4.36 -9.87
N SER A 102 2.51 4.33 -8.73
CA SER A 102 1.88 4.47 -7.43
C SER A 102 1.73 5.94 -7.07
N PRO A 103 0.49 6.44 -6.89
CA PRO A 103 0.28 7.83 -6.53
C PRO A 103 0.86 8.15 -5.16
N ALA A 104 1.27 9.39 -4.99
CA ALA A 104 1.67 9.91 -3.71
C ALA A 104 0.46 10.02 -2.78
N GLY A 105 0.65 9.66 -1.54
CA GLY A 105 -0.33 9.80 -0.47
C GLY A 105 0.36 10.15 0.83
N GLU A 106 -0.40 10.10 1.90
CA GLU A 106 0.07 10.38 3.24
C GLU A 106 -0.41 9.28 4.19
N LEU A 107 0.47 8.85 5.07
CA LEU A 107 0.18 7.88 6.11
C LEU A 107 0.84 8.35 7.40
N GLU A 108 0.04 8.59 8.45
CA GLU A 108 0.52 9.08 9.74
C GLU A 108 1.40 10.35 9.62
N GLY A 109 1.01 11.27 8.76
CA GLY A 109 1.72 12.52 8.52
C GLY A 109 2.96 12.39 7.65
N GLN A 110 3.28 11.21 7.12
CA GLN A 110 4.44 10.97 6.30
C GLN A 110 4.06 10.71 4.84
N PRO A 111 4.82 11.22 3.87
CA PRO A 111 4.57 10.90 2.48
C PRO A 111 4.83 9.42 2.21
N VAL A 112 3.94 8.78 1.47
CA VAL A 112 4.05 7.38 1.06
C VAL A 112 3.44 7.19 -0.32
N ARG A 113 4.02 6.31 -1.12
CA ARG A 113 3.40 5.84 -2.35
C ARG A 113 2.45 4.70 -2.04
N ILE A 114 1.31 4.67 -2.69
CA ILE A 114 0.27 3.66 -2.48
C ILE A 114 0.06 2.88 -3.76
N LEU A 115 0.25 1.56 -3.70
CA LEU A 115 0.08 0.69 -4.86
C LEU A 115 -1.38 0.76 -5.34
N PRO A 116 -1.64 1.05 -6.63
CA PRO A 116 -3.00 1.10 -7.16
C PRO A 116 -3.76 -0.21 -6.94
N LEU A 117 -5.06 -0.13 -6.70
CA LEU A 117 -5.91 -1.28 -6.42
C LEU A 117 -5.80 -2.38 -7.49
N LYS A 118 -5.73 -2.00 -8.76
CA LYS A 118 -5.52 -2.93 -9.88
C LYS A 118 -4.23 -3.75 -9.70
N ARG A 119 -3.17 -3.13 -9.20
CA ARG A 119 -1.88 -3.78 -8.98
C ARG A 119 -1.88 -4.63 -7.71
N VAL A 120 -2.61 -4.21 -6.69
CA VAL A 120 -2.85 -5.05 -5.49
C VAL A 120 -3.55 -6.35 -5.90
N ILE A 121 -4.55 -6.27 -6.75
CA ILE A 121 -5.26 -7.45 -7.28
C ILE A 121 -4.30 -8.37 -8.04
N ALA A 122 -3.49 -7.82 -8.94
CA ALA A 122 -2.51 -8.60 -9.69
C ALA A 122 -1.52 -9.32 -8.77
N SER A 123 -1.02 -8.64 -7.75
CA SER A 123 -0.09 -9.21 -6.78
C SER A 123 -0.72 -10.34 -5.96
N LYS A 124 -1.93 -10.14 -5.45
CA LYS A 124 -2.65 -11.16 -4.68
C LYS A 124 -2.98 -12.40 -5.53
N ARG A 125 -3.38 -12.19 -6.77
CA ARG A 125 -3.65 -13.30 -7.70
C ARG A 125 -2.39 -14.11 -7.96
N ALA A 126 -1.26 -13.46 -8.17
CA ALA A 126 0.02 -14.12 -8.40
C ALA A 126 0.51 -14.88 -7.15
N ALA A 127 0.36 -14.29 -5.96
CA ALA A 127 0.72 -14.94 -4.69
C ALA A 127 -0.13 -16.18 -4.44
N GLY A 128 -1.43 -16.15 -4.75
CA GLY A 128 -2.31 -17.32 -4.79
C GLY A 128 -2.54 -18.01 -3.46
N ARG A 129 -2.20 -17.39 -2.32
CA ARG A 129 -2.50 -17.95 -1.00
C ARG A 129 -4.02 -17.91 -0.77
N ASP A 130 -4.53 -18.81 0.06
CA ASP A 130 -5.97 -18.91 0.32
C ASP A 130 -6.58 -17.56 0.74
N LYS A 131 -5.92 -16.83 1.63
CA LYS A 131 -6.36 -15.49 2.04
C LYS A 131 -6.34 -14.47 0.90
N ASP A 132 -5.39 -14.59 -0.03
CA ASP A 132 -5.29 -13.70 -1.19
C ASP A 132 -6.44 -13.97 -2.17
N LEU A 133 -6.68 -15.24 -2.47
CA LEU A 133 -7.77 -15.64 -3.35
C LEU A 133 -9.14 -15.31 -2.77
N ALA A 134 -9.32 -15.45 -1.47
CA ALA A 134 -10.55 -15.09 -0.78
C ALA A 134 -10.87 -13.59 -0.85
N ALA A 135 -9.86 -12.74 -0.89
CA ALA A 135 -10.01 -11.29 -1.00
C ALA A 135 -10.34 -10.81 -2.43
N LEU A 136 -10.01 -11.56 -3.46
CA LEU A 136 -10.13 -11.11 -4.86
C LEU A 136 -11.55 -10.67 -5.26
N PRO A 137 -12.64 -11.38 -4.92
CA PRO A 137 -13.98 -10.95 -5.32
C PRO A 137 -14.34 -9.56 -4.77
N VAL A 138 -14.00 -9.27 -3.53
CA VAL A 138 -14.24 -7.96 -2.90
C VAL A 138 -13.39 -6.87 -3.55
N LEU A 139 -12.12 -7.15 -3.82
CA LEU A 139 -11.20 -6.21 -4.45
C LEU A 139 -11.63 -5.88 -5.89
N GLU A 140 -12.03 -6.87 -6.65
CA GLU A 140 -12.51 -6.69 -8.03
C GLU A 140 -13.81 -5.88 -8.06
N ARG A 141 -14.72 -6.13 -7.13
CA ARG A 141 -15.93 -5.33 -6.97
C ARG A 141 -15.60 -3.87 -6.65
N THR A 142 -14.69 -3.65 -5.72
CA THR A 142 -14.24 -2.31 -5.34
C THR A 142 -13.63 -1.58 -6.53
N LEU A 143 -12.81 -2.27 -7.32
CA LEU A 143 -12.21 -1.69 -8.52
C LEU A 143 -13.28 -1.29 -9.54
N ARG A 144 -14.26 -2.14 -9.80
CA ARG A 144 -15.37 -1.84 -10.73
C ARG A 144 -16.17 -0.63 -10.27
N LEU A 145 -16.49 -0.54 -8.98
CA LEU A 145 -17.20 0.62 -8.43
C LEU A 145 -16.39 1.91 -8.56
N ALA A 146 -15.10 1.88 -8.27
CA ALA A 146 -14.22 3.02 -8.43
C ALA A 146 -14.14 3.49 -9.89
N GLN A 147 -14.09 2.57 -10.83
CA GLN A 147 -14.09 2.87 -12.27
C GLN A 147 -15.41 3.49 -12.72
N ARG A 148 -16.54 3.02 -12.21
CA ARG A 148 -17.87 3.59 -12.52
C ARG A 148 -18.01 5.03 -12.00
N LEU A 149 -17.51 5.31 -10.80
CA LEU A 149 -17.54 6.64 -10.21
C LEU A 149 -16.66 7.65 -10.96
N LYS A 150 -15.63 7.20 -11.64
CA LYS A 150 -14.74 8.03 -12.46
C LYS A 150 -15.21 8.14 -13.92
N ALA A 151 -16.13 7.29 -14.38
CA ALA A 151 -16.64 7.33 -15.74
C ALA A 151 -17.53 8.57 -15.93
N PRO A 152 -17.42 9.29 -17.09
CA PRO A 152 -18.31 10.37 -17.39
C PRO A 152 -19.76 9.86 -17.51
N PRO A 153 -20.79 10.68 -17.14
CA PRO A 153 -22.18 10.26 -17.27
C PRO A 153 -22.49 9.92 -18.73
N PRO A 154 -23.36 8.94 -18.98
CA PRO A 154 -23.73 8.58 -20.34
C PRO A 154 -24.31 9.80 -21.05
N ARG A 155 -23.80 10.08 -22.26
CA ARG A 155 -24.36 11.14 -23.10
C ARG A 155 -25.84 10.87 -23.30
N ARG A 156 -26.70 11.79 -22.84
CA ARG A 156 -28.13 11.76 -23.16
C ARG A 156 -28.25 11.72 -24.68
N ARG A 157 -28.78 10.62 -25.24
CA ARG A 157 -29.20 10.61 -26.65
C ARG A 157 -30.21 11.73 -26.81
N LYS A 158 -29.91 12.73 -27.63
CA LYS A 158 -30.93 13.70 -28.09
C LYS A 158 -31.99 12.87 -28.77
N LYS A 159 -33.20 12.83 -28.22
CA LYS A 159 -34.37 12.36 -28.94
C LYS A 159 -34.53 13.29 -30.13
N GLU A 160 -34.23 12.82 -31.31
CA GLU A 160 -34.66 13.50 -32.53
C GLU A 160 -36.18 13.58 -32.49
N ARG A 161 -36.67 14.78 -32.30
CA ARG A 161 -38.07 15.06 -32.56
C ARG A 161 -38.27 14.92 -34.06
N ARG A 162 -38.81 13.78 -34.50
CA ARG A 162 -39.43 13.70 -35.80
C ARG A 162 -40.61 14.65 -35.80
N LEU A 163 -40.46 15.78 -36.46
CA LEU A 163 -41.59 16.63 -36.88
C LEU A 163 -42.34 15.87 -37.99
N LYS A 164 -43.63 15.60 -37.73
CA LYS A 164 -44.57 15.19 -38.76
C LYS A 164 -45.03 16.43 -39.50
#